data_3731527773550ba650f1cdf045bc749a
#
_entry.id   3731527773550ba650f1cdf045bc749a
#
_cell.length_a   1.000
_cell.length_b   1.000
_cell.length_c   1.000
_cell.angle_alpha   90.00
_cell.angle_beta   90.00
_cell.angle_gamma   90.00
#
_symmetry.space_group_name_H-M   'P 1'
#
loop_
_entity.id
_entity.type
_entity.pdbx_description
1 polymer ?
#
loop_
_entity_poly.entity_id
_entity_poly.type
_entity_poly.pdbx_seq_one_letter_code
_entity_poly.pdbx_strand_id
1 'polypeptide(L)'
;RLVDSNGSVFYSRNGQFKLDENRNLVNMQGLQLTGYPATGTPPTIQQGANPTNISIPNTLMAAKTTTTASMQINLNSSDPLPTVTPFSASNADSYNKKGSVTVFDSQGNAHDMSVYFVKTGDNNWQVYTQDSSDPNSIAKTATTLEFNANGTLVDGAMANNIATGAINGAEPATFSLSFLNSMQQNTGANNIVATTQNGYKPGDLVSYQINDDGTVVGNYSNEQTQLLGQIVL
;
A
#
# COMPACT_ATOMS: atom_id res chain seq x y z
N ARG A 1 -8.16 33.02 -9.48
CA ARG A 1 -8.42 34.02 -8.42
C ARG A 1 -7.16 34.19 -7.57
N LEU A 2 -6.75 35.43 -7.36
CA LEU A 2 -5.57 35.81 -6.58
C LEU A 2 -5.98 36.77 -5.46
N VAL A 3 -5.20 36.84 -4.40
CA VAL A 3 -5.41 37.83 -3.31
C VAL A 3 -4.10 38.51 -2.94
N ASP A 4 -4.17 39.75 -2.53
CA ASP A 4 -3.04 40.47 -1.93
C ASP A 4 -3.00 40.28 -0.40
N SER A 5 -2.02 40.86 0.25
CA SER A 5 -1.86 40.82 1.71
C SER A 5 -3.01 41.53 2.48
N ASN A 6 -3.82 42.33 1.81
CA ASN A 6 -4.98 43.03 2.38
C ASN A 6 -6.29 42.30 2.16
N GLY A 7 -6.24 41.15 1.46
CA GLY A 7 -7.43 40.35 1.11
C GLY A 7 -8.18 40.85 -0.13
N SER A 8 -7.61 41.79 -0.87
CA SER A 8 -8.23 42.28 -2.13
C SER A 8 -8.12 41.20 -3.20
N VAL A 9 -9.21 40.96 -3.93
CA VAL A 9 -9.31 39.88 -4.92
C VAL A 9 -8.96 40.38 -6.32
N PHE A 10 -8.13 39.61 -7.00
CA PHE A 10 -7.71 39.85 -8.39
C PHE A 10 -7.91 38.60 -9.25
N TYR A 11 -7.98 38.78 -10.55
CA TYR A 11 -8.04 37.67 -11.52
C TYR A 11 -6.96 37.84 -12.58
N SER A 12 -6.35 36.74 -12.97
CA SER A 12 -5.32 36.71 -14.00
C SER A 12 -5.46 35.45 -14.86
N ARG A 13 -5.10 35.57 -16.13
CA ARG A 13 -4.97 34.42 -17.05
C ARG A 13 -3.54 33.86 -17.07
N ASN A 14 -2.60 34.54 -16.41
CA ASN A 14 -1.21 34.08 -16.33
C ASN A 14 -1.11 32.95 -15.31
N GLY A 15 -0.70 31.76 -15.77
CA GLY A 15 -0.53 30.55 -14.97
C GLY A 15 0.90 30.34 -14.44
N GLN A 16 1.76 31.37 -14.45
CA GLN A 16 3.12 31.27 -13.92
C GLN A 16 3.13 31.61 -12.44
N PHE A 17 3.44 30.60 -11.61
CA PHE A 17 3.53 30.74 -10.16
C PHE A 17 4.88 30.26 -9.64
N LYS A 18 5.30 30.84 -8.51
CA LYS A 18 6.45 30.40 -7.71
C LYS A 18 6.03 30.26 -6.25
N LEU A 19 6.86 29.61 -5.45
CA LEU A 19 6.65 29.55 -4.01
C LEU A 19 7.27 30.77 -3.33
N ASP A 20 6.52 31.40 -2.40
CA ASP A 20 7.05 32.38 -1.48
C ASP A 20 7.77 31.70 -0.29
N GLU A 21 8.27 32.50 0.67
CA GLU A 21 8.95 32.02 1.87
C GLU A 21 8.05 31.16 2.79
N ASN A 22 6.73 31.36 2.71
CA ASN A 22 5.73 30.59 3.44
C ASN A 22 5.18 29.41 2.60
N ARG A 23 5.79 29.16 1.44
CA ARG A 23 5.42 28.09 0.50
C ARG A 23 4.02 28.24 -0.11
N ASN A 24 3.48 29.46 -0.15
CA ASN A 24 2.27 29.77 -0.92
C ASN A 24 2.62 29.92 -2.40
N LEU A 25 1.69 29.52 -3.26
CA LEU A 25 1.78 29.78 -4.69
C LEU A 25 1.48 31.25 -4.97
N VAL A 26 2.46 31.99 -5.47
CA VAL A 26 2.35 33.42 -5.79
C VAL A 26 2.73 33.69 -7.23
N ASN A 27 2.12 34.69 -7.83
CA ASN A 27 2.51 35.17 -9.15
C ASN A 27 3.77 36.07 -9.07
N MET A 28 4.22 36.63 -10.20
CA MET A 28 5.41 37.50 -10.25
C MET A 28 5.25 38.81 -9.47
N GLN A 29 4.02 39.27 -9.22
CA GLN A 29 3.71 40.45 -8.40
C GLN A 29 3.54 40.12 -6.91
N GLY A 30 3.68 38.87 -6.49
CA GLY A 30 3.52 38.43 -5.11
C GLY A 30 2.07 38.20 -4.67
N LEU A 31 1.12 38.24 -5.62
CA LEU A 31 -0.28 37.91 -5.31
C LEU A 31 -0.43 36.41 -5.12
N GLN A 32 -1.12 36.01 -4.04
CA GLN A 32 -1.30 34.62 -3.64
C GLN A 32 -2.42 33.94 -4.43
N LEU A 33 -2.15 32.75 -4.95
CA LEU A 33 -3.15 31.91 -5.59
C LEU A 33 -4.09 31.33 -4.54
N THR A 34 -5.40 31.41 -4.79
CA THR A 34 -6.43 30.88 -3.88
C THR A 34 -7.21 29.75 -4.49
N GLY A 35 -7.69 28.86 -3.65
CA GLY A 35 -8.50 27.73 -4.05
C GLY A 35 -9.20 27.05 -2.87
N TYR A 36 -9.94 26.02 -3.16
CA TYR A 36 -10.54 25.18 -2.14
C TYR A 36 -9.46 24.37 -1.41
N PRO A 37 -9.47 24.35 -0.07
CA PRO A 37 -8.50 23.56 0.69
C PRO A 37 -8.77 22.07 0.55
N ALA A 38 -7.72 21.27 0.71
CA ALA A 38 -7.81 19.82 0.91
C ALA A 38 -7.65 19.50 2.39
N THR A 39 -8.60 18.77 2.98
CA THR A 39 -8.61 18.41 4.40
C THR A 39 -9.03 16.96 4.59
N GLY A 40 -8.70 16.41 5.76
CA GLY A 40 -9.01 15.02 6.10
C GLY A 40 -7.83 14.07 5.93
N THR A 41 -8.08 12.78 6.18
CA THR A 41 -7.09 11.71 6.06
C THR A 41 -7.72 10.49 5.38
N PRO A 42 -7.44 10.24 4.09
CA PRO A 42 -6.64 11.08 3.17
C PRO A 42 -7.33 12.42 2.86
N PRO A 43 -6.57 13.46 2.48
CA PRO A 43 -7.15 14.77 2.14
C PRO A 43 -8.09 14.70 0.94
N THR A 44 -9.22 15.40 1.06
CA THR A 44 -10.22 15.60 0.00
C THR A 44 -10.49 17.08 -0.20
N ILE A 45 -10.82 17.47 -1.43
CA ILE A 45 -11.13 18.86 -1.75
C ILE A 45 -12.46 19.26 -1.12
N GLN A 46 -12.45 20.39 -0.39
CA GLN A 46 -13.63 20.95 0.26
C GLN A 46 -14.33 21.96 -0.68
N GLN A 47 -14.98 21.43 -1.71
CA GLN A 47 -15.74 22.28 -2.64
C GLN A 47 -16.85 23.05 -1.92
N GLY A 48 -16.94 24.35 -2.22
CA GLY A 48 -17.89 25.25 -1.55
C GLY A 48 -17.40 25.87 -0.24
N ALA A 49 -16.23 25.49 0.26
CA ALA A 49 -15.58 26.23 1.34
C ALA A 49 -15.10 27.60 0.86
N ASN A 50 -14.85 28.51 1.80
CA ASN A 50 -14.20 29.77 1.46
C ASN A 50 -12.82 29.51 0.87
N PRO A 51 -12.47 30.07 -0.30
CA PRO A 51 -11.16 29.91 -0.88
C PRO A 51 -10.05 30.43 0.04
N THR A 52 -9.03 29.62 0.26
CA THR A 52 -7.83 29.96 1.03
C THR A 52 -6.60 29.96 0.14
N ASN A 53 -5.47 30.45 0.63
CA ASN A 53 -4.22 30.40 -0.10
C ASN A 53 -3.83 28.92 -0.34
N ILE A 54 -3.40 28.62 -1.56
CA ILE A 54 -2.85 27.31 -1.88
C ILE A 54 -1.38 27.32 -1.50
N SER A 55 -1.04 26.47 -0.54
CA SER A 55 0.35 26.26 -0.11
C SER A 55 0.81 24.84 -0.43
N ILE A 56 2.11 24.69 -0.64
CA ILE A 56 2.78 23.42 -0.91
C ILE A 56 3.52 23.02 0.38
N PRO A 57 2.95 22.14 1.22
CA PRO A 57 3.55 21.80 2.50
C PRO A 57 4.90 21.10 2.30
N ASN A 58 5.77 21.26 3.27
CA ASN A 58 7.08 20.59 3.30
C ASN A 58 7.12 19.56 4.46
N THR A 59 5.95 19.10 4.91
CA THR A 59 5.81 18.12 5.97
C THR A 59 5.97 16.71 5.42
N LEU A 60 6.58 15.84 6.22
CA LEU A 60 6.68 14.41 5.93
C LEU A 60 5.28 13.78 5.83
N MET A 61 5.02 13.00 4.78
CA MET A 61 3.87 12.11 4.76
C MET A 61 4.17 10.94 5.69
N ALA A 62 3.34 10.77 6.72
CA ALA A 62 3.51 9.66 7.66
C ALA A 62 3.33 8.31 6.98
N ALA A 63 3.94 7.27 7.54
CA ALA A 63 3.73 5.90 7.11
C ALA A 63 2.27 5.49 7.24
N LYS A 64 1.87 4.54 6.40
CA LYS A 64 0.58 3.86 6.52
C LYS A 64 0.81 2.39 6.79
N THR A 65 0.30 1.92 7.94
CA THR A 65 0.32 0.50 8.30
C THR A 65 -0.48 -0.33 7.30
N THR A 66 0.07 -1.45 6.87
CA THR A 66 -0.65 -2.42 6.03
C THR A 66 -1.80 -3.04 6.82
N THR A 67 -2.99 -3.02 6.26
CA THR A 67 -4.20 -3.65 6.80
C THR A 67 -4.77 -4.74 5.90
N THR A 68 -4.45 -4.68 4.61
CA THR A 68 -4.85 -5.67 3.61
C THR A 68 -3.71 -5.98 2.67
N ALA A 69 -3.59 -7.24 2.30
CA ALA A 69 -2.65 -7.73 1.29
C ALA A 69 -3.31 -8.80 0.42
N SER A 70 -2.77 -9.05 -0.75
CA SER A 70 -3.20 -10.15 -1.61
C SER A 70 -2.00 -10.85 -2.23
N MET A 71 -2.17 -12.14 -2.47
CA MET A 71 -1.23 -12.97 -3.21
C MET A 71 -2.00 -13.88 -4.15
N GLN A 72 -1.82 -13.71 -5.44
CA GLN A 72 -2.36 -14.63 -6.44
C GLN A 72 -1.29 -15.65 -6.78
N ILE A 73 -1.61 -16.94 -6.67
CA ILE A 73 -0.69 -18.03 -6.92
C ILE A 73 -1.34 -19.09 -7.83
N ASN A 74 -0.55 -19.62 -8.74
CA ASN A 74 -0.87 -20.83 -9.50
C ASN A 74 -0.09 -22.00 -8.91
N LEU A 75 -0.81 -22.90 -8.25
CA LEU A 75 -0.24 -24.12 -7.65
C LEU A 75 -0.26 -25.26 -8.66
N ASN A 76 0.78 -26.08 -8.60
CA ASN A 76 0.91 -27.24 -9.49
C ASN A 76 0.16 -28.45 -8.93
N SER A 77 -0.87 -28.91 -9.60
CA SER A 77 -1.69 -30.05 -9.17
C SER A 77 -0.90 -31.38 -9.10
N SER A 78 0.17 -31.49 -9.89
CA SER A 78 1.01 -32.70 -9.91
C SER A 78 2.15 -32.70 -8.89
N ASP A 79 2.26 -31.66 -8.06
CA ASP A 79 3.27 -31.63 -7.00
C ASP A 79 3.05 -32.81 -6.03
N PRO A 80 4.14 -33.47 -5.60
CA PRO A 80 4.04 -34.48 -4.56
C PRO A 80 3.75 -33.85 -3.19
N LEU A 81 3.30 -34.66 -2.25
CA LEU A 81 3.31 -34.28 -0.85
C LEU A 81 4.76 -34.06 -0.39
N PRO A 82 5.01 -33.09 0.53
CA PRO A 82 6.35 -32.91 1.10
C PRO A 82 6.90 -34.19 1.71
N THR A 83 8.21 -34.41 1.55
CA THR A 83 8.88 -35.61 2.03
C THR A 83 9.18 -35.57 3.53
N VAL A 84 9.16 -34.35 4.11
CA VAL A 84 9.39 -34.11 5.54
C VAL A 84 8.13 -33.52 6.17
N THR A 85 7.72 -34.07 7.28
CA THR A 85 6.60 -33.60 8.12
C THR A 85 7.02 -33.65 9.59
N PRO A 86 6.51 -32.75 10.45
CA PRO A 86 5.64 -31.62 10.15
C PRO A 86 6.38 -30.48 9.43
N PHE A 87 5.61 -29.46 8.97
CA PHE A 87 6.15 -28.26 8.34
C PHE A 87 7.21 -27.58 9.25
N SER A 88 8.29 -27.14 8.62
CA SER A 88 9.32 -26.31 9.24
C SER A 88 9.82 -25.28 8.21
N ALA A 89 9.76 -23.99 8.56
CA ALA A 89 10.24 -22.91 7.69
C ALA A 89 11.72 -23.02 7.34
N SER A 90 12.52 -23.70 8.17
CA SER A 90 13.94 -23.92 7.95
C SER A 90 14.25 -25.15 7.09
N ASN A 91 13.25 -25.96 6.73
CA ASN A 91 13.46 -27.17 5.94
C ASN A 91 12.62 -27.14 4.65
N ALA A 92 13.31 -26.93 3.52
CA ALA A 92 12.67 -26.82 2.21
C ALA A 92 11.94 -28.10 1.75
N ASP A 93 12.26 -29.25 2.31
CA ASP A 93 11.60 -30.53 1.99
C ASP A 93 10.25 -30.69 2.71
N SER A 94 9.91 -29.73 3.59
CA SER A 94 8.66 -29.70 4.35
C SER A 94 7.57 -28.82 3.73
N TYR A 95 7.84 -28.15 2.61
CA TYR A 95 6.89 -27.33 1.88
C TYR A 95 7.12 -27.36 0.37
N ASN A 96 6.09 -27.05 -0.43
CA ASN A 96 6.17 -27.07 -1.89
C ASN A 96 6.58 -25.74 -2.51
N LYS A 97 6.18 -24.63 -1.87
CA LYS A 97 6.47 -23.28 -2.37
C LYS A 97 6.63 -22.31 -1.22
N LYS A 98 7.59 -21.40 -1.38
CA LYS A 98 7.75 -20.20 -0.55
C LYS A 98 7.60 -18.96 -1.41
N GLY A 99 6.78 -18.04 -0.95
CA GLY A 99 6.64 -16.71 -1.52
C GLY A 99 6.89 -15.65 -0.46
N SER A 100 6.82 -14.38 -0.87
CA SER A 100 6.90 -13.26 0.07
C SER A 100 6.05 -12.08 -0.37
N VAL A 101 5.62 -11.29 0.60
CA VAL A 101 4.99 -9.98 0.41
C VAL A 101 5.57 -9.01 1.44
N THR A 102 5.99 -7.83 0.99
CA THR A 102 6.48 -6.78 1.88
C THR A 102 5.29 -6.00 2.40
N VAL A 103 5.20 -5.85 3.72
CA VAL A 103 4.18 -5.05 4.41
C VAL A 103 4.86 -4.02 5.31
N PHE A 104 4.10 -3.03 5.80
CA PHE A 104 4.63 -1.92 6.58
C PHE A 104 3.94 -1.81 7.93
N ASP A 105 4.71 -1.58 8.98
CA ASP A 105 4.20 -1.33 10.33
C ASP A 105 3.84 0.15 10.56
N SER A 106 3.49 0.53 11.80
CA SER A 106 3.03 1.88 12.15
C SER A 106 4.07 2.99 11.94
N GLN A 107 5.35 2.66 11.90
CA GLN A 107 6.43 3.61 11.67
C GLN A 107 7.02 3.50 10.25
N GLY A 108 6.48 2.61 9.42
CA GLY A 108 6.93 2.41 8.06
C GLY A 108 8.14 1.50 7.92
N ASN A 109 8.46 0.70 8.96
CA ASN A 109 9.44 -0.36 8.79
C ASN A 109 8.86 -1.42 7.85
N ALA A 110 9.66 -1.83 6.88
CA ALA A 110 9.30 -2.90 5.97
C ALA A 110 9.49 -4.26 6.64
N HIS A 111 8.47 -5.11 6.54
CA HIS A 111 8.51 -6.49 7.00
C HIS A 111 8.37 -7.41 5.80
N ASP A 112 9.30 -8.34 5.65
CA ASP A 112 9.26 -9.35 4.60
C ASP A 112 8.50 -10.58 5.12
N MET A 113 7.21 -10.64 4.77
CA MET A 113 6.34 -11.74 5.18
C MET A 113 6.53 -12.93 4.25
N SER A 114 7.15 -13.98 4.75
CA SER A 114 7.25 -15.25 4.03
C SER A 114 5.93 -16.01 4.11
N VAL A 115 5.50 -16.55 2.97
CA VAL A 115 4.28 -17.33 2.81
C VAL A 115 4.65 -18.71 2.26
N TYR A 116 4.32 -19.76 3.00
CA TYR A 116 4.67 -21.14 2.65
C TYR A 116 3.41 -21.90 2.26
N PHE A 117 3.52 -22.69 1.21
CA PHE A 117 2.44 -23.53 0.68
C PHE A 117 2.84 -25.00 0.80
N VAL A 118 2.04 -25.75 1.52
CA VAL A 118 2.26 -27.16 1.83
C VAL A 118 1.10 -27.97 1.30
N LYS A 119 1.33 -28.83 0.31
CA LYS A 119 0.31 -29.76 -0.19
C LYS A 119 -0.01 -30.79 0.88
N THR A 120 -1.29 -30.94 1.23
CA THR A 120 -1.76 -31.86 2.27
C THR A 120 -2.57 -33.03 1.71
N GLY A 121 -2.98 -32.94 0.45
CA GLY A 121 -3.75 -33.94 -0.27
C GLY A 121 -4.18 -33.41 -1.64
N ASP A 122 -4.95 -34.19 -2.37
CA ASP A 122 -5.50 -33.75 -3.64
C ASP A 122 -6.38 -32.51 -3.43
N ASN A 123 -6.12 -31.46 -4.20
CA ASN A 123 -6.83 -30.17 -4.16
C ASN A 123 -6.75 -29.41 -2.81
N ASN A 124 -5.91 -29.84 -1.88
CA ASN A 124 -5.80 -29.24 -0.55
C ASN A 124 -4.38 -28.81 -0.22
N TRP A 125 -4.25 -27.57 0.28
CA TRP A 125 -3.00 -26.94 0.65
C TRP A 125 -3.12 -26.21 1.97
N GLN A 126 -2.13 -26.34 2.83
CA GLN A 126 -1.99 -25.56 4.05
C GLN A 126 -1.06 -24.36 3.79
N VAL A 127 -1.43 -23.19 4.26
CA VAL A 127 -0.62 -21.97 4.17
C VAL A 127 -0.09 -21.61 5.53
N TYR A 128 1.20 -21.28 5.59
CA TYR A 128 1.89 -20.76 6.77
C TYR A 128 2.50 -19.41 6.45
N THR A 129 2.60 -18.54 7.45
CA THR A 129 3.25 -17.23 7.34
C THR A 129 4.28 -17.04 8.44
N GLN A 130 5.33 -16.28 8.13
CA GLN A 130 6.38 -15.89 9.07
C GLN A 130 6.90 -14.51 8.70
N ASP A 131 7.12 -13.65 9.69
CA ASP A 131 7.84 -12.40 9.48
C ASP A 131 9.34 -12.66 9.44
N SER A 132 9.91 -12.70 8.23
CA SER A 132 11.35 -12.95 8.05
C SER A 132 12.23 -11.76 8.46
N SER A 133 11.65 -10.60 8.71
CA SER A 133 12.34 -9.40 9.18
C SER A 133 12.51 -9.38 10.70
N ASP A 134 11.74 -10.19 11.42
CA ASP A 134 11.88 -10.37 12.87
C ASP A 134 12.59 -11.70 13.17
N PRO A 135 13.82 -11.67 13.72
CA PRO A 135 14.56 -12.90 14.02
C PRO A 135 13.90 -13.77 15.10
N ASN A 136 12.96 -13.22 15.87
CA ASN A 136 12.20 -13.95 16.89
C ASN A 136 10.86 -14.49 16.36
N SER A 137 10.51 -14.21 15.11
CA SER A 137 9.27 -14.69 14.51
C SER A 137 9.30 -16.20 14.30
N ILE A 138 8.19 -16.85 14.57
CA ILE A 138 7.94 -18.25 14.26
C ILE A 138 6.84 -18.35 13.19
N ALA A 139 6.96 -19.34 12.32
CA ALA A 139 5.94 -19.61 11.32
C ALA A 139 4.63 -20.05 11.99
N LYS A 140 3.51 -19.50 11.52
CA LYS A 140 2.17 -19.80 12.03
C LYS A 140 1.28 -20.25 10.88
N THR A 141 0.34 -21.14 11.19
CA THR A 141 -0.75 -21.48 10.28
C THR A 141 -1.56 -20.24 9.94
N ALA A 142 -1.77 -19.98 8.66
CA ALA A 142 -2.53 -18.84 8.18
C ALA A 142 -3.92 -19.22 7.70
N THR A 143 -4.02 -20.13 6.75
CA THR A 143 -5.29 -20.63 6.20
C THR A 143 -5.07 -21.92 5.42
N THR A 144 -6.16 -22.54 5.01
CA THR A 144 -6.16 -23.67 4.06
C THR A 144 -6.69 -23.21 2.72
N LEU A 145 -6.05 -23.61 1.62
CA LEU A 145 -6.55 -23.44 0.27
C LEU A 145 -7.16 -24.76 -0.19
N GLU A 146 -8.43 -24.72 -0.60
CA GLU A 146 -9.13 -25.82 -1.20
C GLU A 146 -9.52 -25.46 -2.62
N PHE A 147 -9.29 -26.37 -3.57
CA PHE A 147 -9.62 -26.18 -4.97
C PHE A 147 -10.70 -27.16 -5.42
N ASN A 148 -11.58 -26.68 -6.28
CA ASN A 148 -12.55 -27.54 -6.96
C ASN A 148 -11.85 -28.50 -7.94
N ALA A 149 -12.55 -29.50 -8.40
CA ALA A 149 -12.03 -30.48 -9.37
C ALA A 149 -11.57 -29.82 -10.70
N ASN A 150 -12.08 -28.64 -11.04
CA ASN A 150 -11.64 -27.87 -12.20
C ASN A 150 -10.45 -26.92 -11.93
N GLY A 151 -9.90 -26.94 -10.71
CA GLY A 151 -8.75 -26.14 -10.31
C GLY A 151 -9.07 -24.71 -9.86
N THR A 152 -10.34 -24.34 -9.73
CA THR A 152 -10.73 -23.03 -9.17
C THR A 152 -10.74 -23.06 -7.66
N LEU A 153 -10.36 -21.95 -7.04
CA LEU A 153 -10.35 -21.80 -5.58
C LEU A 153 -11.79 -21.84 -5.03
N VAL A 154 -11.99 -22.59 -3.95
CA VAL A 154 -13.23 -22.57 -3.19
C VAL A 154 -13.31 -21.26 -2.41
N ASP A 155 -14.51 -20.70 -2.24
CA ASP A 155 -14.75 -19.43 -1.56
C ASP A 155 -14.17 -19.40 -0.13
N GLY A 156 -13.69 -18.22 0.26
CA GLY A 156 -13.28 -17.94 1.63
C GLY A 156 -11.78 -18.15 1.93
N ALA A 157 -10.95 -18.34 0.91
CA ALA A 157 -9.50 -18.48 1.07
C ALA A 157 -8.83 -17.14 1.43
N MET A 158 -9.07 -16.69 2.63
CA MET A 158 -8.48 -15.50 3.22
C MET A 158 -7.86 -15.84 4.56
N ALA A 159 -6.61 -15.45 4.76
CA ALA A 159 -5.97 -15.52 6.05
C ALA A 159 -6.20 -14.20 6.79
N ASN A 160 -6.83 -14.27 7.95
CA ASN A 160 -7.11 -13.10 8.79
C ASN A 160 -6.14 -13.00 9.97
N ASN A 161 -5.97 -11.78 10.50
CA ASN A 161 -5.16 -11.52 11.69
C ASN A 161 -3.70 -11.98 11.57
N ILE A 162 -3.12 -11.84 10.39
CA ILE A 162 -1.68 -12.04 10.22
C ILE A 162 -0.98 -10.84 10.84
N ALA A 163 -0.03 -11.10 11.74
CA ALA A 163 0.71 -10.06 12.44
C ALA A 163 2.20 -10.10 12.07
N THR A 164 2.80 -8.92 11.93
CA THR A 164 4.25 -8.77 11.91
C THR A 164 4.82 -8.86 13.31
N GLY A 165 6.14 -9.05 13.42
CA GLY A 165 6.86 -8.84 14.66
C GLY A 165 6.94 -7.35 15.03
N ALA A 166 7.32 -7.08 16.28
CA ALA A 166 7.64 -5.72 16.74
C ALA A 166 9.13 -5.45 16.52
N ILE A 167 9.46 -4.54 15.62
CA ILE A 167 10.83 -4.09 15.38
C ILE A 167 10.95 -2.59 15.58
N ASN A 168 12.10 -2.12 16.01
CA ASN A 168 12.42 -0.70 16.20
C ASN A 168 11.41 0.07 17.09
N GLY A 169 10.67 -0.62 17.96
CA GLY A 169 9.67 -0.01 18.84
C GLY A 169 8.36 0.38 18.16
N ALA A 170 8.15 -0.06 16.91
CA ALA A 170 6.90 0.20 16.20
C ALA A 170 5.77 -0.74 16.65
N GLU A 171 4.53 -0.27 16.55
CA GLU A 171 3.36 -1.15 16.63
C GLU A 171 3.35 -2.08 15.42
N PRO A 172 3.19 -3.40 15.62
CA PRO A 172 3.10 -4.37 14.54
C PRO A 172 1.93 -4.09 13.61
N ALA A 173 2.08 -4.43 12.33
CA ALA A 173 0.94 -4.49 11.43
C ALA A 173 0.14 -5.77 11.69
N THR A 174 -1.18 -5.64 11.69
CA THR A 174 -2.12 -6.77 11.63
C THR A 174 -2.96 -6.61 10.38
N PHE A 175 -2.96 -7.62 9.52
CA PHE A 175 -3.58 -7.51 8.20
C PHE A 175 -4.25 -8.82 7.78
N SER A 176 -5.12 -8.74 6.77
CA SER A 176 -5.67 -9.89 6.06
C SER A 176 -4.89 -10.14 4.78
N LEU A 177 -4.70 -11.41 4.44
CA LEU A 177 -4.07 -11.84 3.19
C LEU A 177 -5.08 -12.64 2.36
N SER A 178 -5.48 -12.10 1.22
CA SER A 178 -6.40 -12.73 0.27
C SER A 178 -5.63 -13.54 -0.77
N PHE A 179 -6.13 -14.73 -1.09
CA PHE A 179 -5.64 -15.57 -2.18
C PHE A 179 -6.60 -15.63 -3.37
N LEU A 180 -7.51 -14.65 -3.46
CA LEU A 180 -8.51 -14.57 -4.51
C LEU A 180 -7.87 -14.66 -5.91
N ASN A 181 -8.54 -15.36 -6.84
CA ASN A 181 -8.08 -15.66 -8.19
C ASN A 181 -6.86 -16.61 -8.30
N SER A 182 -6.43 -17.21 -7.20
CA SER A 182 -5.47 -18.29 -7.24
C SER A 182 -6.09 -19.54 -7.88
N MET A 183 -5.27 -20.34 -8.54
CA MET A 183 -5.70 -21.55 -9.27
C MET A 183 -4.77 -22.71 -8.96
N GLN A 184 -5.28 -23.93 -9.11
CA GLN A 184 -4.49 -25.15 -9.16
C GLN A 184 -4.63 -25.80 -10.52
N GLN A 185 -3.54 -25.93 -11.26
CA GLN A 185 -3.48 -26.55 -12.58
C GLN A 185 -2.19 -27.36 -12.71
N ASN A 186 -2.13 -28.29 -13.65
CA ASN A 186 -0.89 -29.01 -13.95
C ASN A 186 0.03 -28.13 -14.82
N THR A 187 0.78 -27.24 -14.19
CA THR A 187 1.67 -26.29 -14.87
C THR A 187 3.14 -26.67 -14.81
N GLY A 188 3.48 -27.75 -14.10
CA GLY A 188 4.86 -28.18 -13.89
C GLY A 188 5.64 -27.38 -12.83
N ALA A 189 5.09 -26.28 -12.31
CA ALA A 189 5.70 -25.48 -11.27
C ALA A 189 4.67 -24.65 -10.51
N ASN A 190 4.95 -24.35 -9.25
CA ASN A 190 4.19 -23.38 -8.46
C ASN A 190 4.69 -21.96 -8.77
N ASN A 191 3.80 -21.05 -9.09
CA ASN A 191 4.18 -19.69 -9.52
C ASN A 191 3.33 -18.61 -8.87
N ILE A 192 3.98 -17.62 -8.25
CA ILE A 192 3.33 -16.43 -7.73
C ILE A 192 3.12 -15.47 -8.91
N VAL A 193 1.86 -15.10 -9.15
CA VAL A 193 1.47 -14.25 -10.27
C VAL A 193 1.58 -12.78 -9.90
N ALA A 194 1.07 -12.41 -8.73
CA ALA A 194 1.05 -11.03 -8.26
C ALA A 194 0.90 -10.97 -6.74
N THR A 195 1.45 -9.91 -6.16
CA THR A 195 1.25 -9.53 -4.76
C THR A 195 0.89 -8.06 -4.66
N THR A 196 -0.02 -7.72 -3.77
CA THR A 196 -0.40 -6.33 -3.47
C THR A 196 -0.55 -6.13 -1.97
N GLN A 197 -0.47 -4.88 -1.53
CA GLN A 197 -0.76 -4.48 -0.15
C GLN A 197 -1.05 -2.97 -0.11
N ASN A 198 -1.66 -2.47 0.97
CA ASN A 198 -2.19 -1.11 1.03
C ASN A 198 -1.41 -0.15 1.95
N GLY A 199 -0.31 -0.58 2.55
CA GLY A 199 0.55 0.27 3.37
C GLY A 199 1.68 0.92 2.59
N TYR A 200 2.41 1.83 3.23
CA TYR A 200 3.60 2.46 2.66
C TYR A 200 4.50 3.07 3.74
N LYS A 201 5.77 3.22 3.42
CA LYS A 201 6.76 3.92 4.23
C LYS A 201 6.51 5.43 4.22
N PRO A 202 7.11 6.22 5.15
CA PRO A 202 7.05 7.68 5.10
C PRO A 202 7.63 8.22 3.79
N GLY A 203 7.18 9.40 3.39
CA GLY A 203 7.67 10.06 2.17
C GLY A 203 7.83 11.57 2.32
N ASP A 204 8.86 12.11 1.67
CA ASP A 204 9.07 13.54 1.52
C ASP A 204 8.38 14.06 0.26
N LEU A 205 7.92 15.31 0.29
CA LEU A 205 7.42 15.96 -0.92
C LEU A 205 8.58 16.17 -1.90
N VAL A 206 8.45 15.62 -3.11
CA VAL A 206 9.46 15.73 -4.17
C VAL A 206 9.09 16.80 -5.18
N SER A 207 7.82 16.86 -5.56
CA SER A 207 7.29 17.79 -6.55
C SER A 207 5.78 17.99 -6.37
N TYR A 208 5.23 18.96 -7.08
CA TYR A 208 3.79 19.13 -7.19
C TYR A 208 3.41 19.41 -8.64
N GLN A 209 2.15 19.18 -8.96
CA GLN A 209 1.58 19.47 -10.26
C GLN A 209 0.17 20.04 -10.12
N ILE A 210 -0.25 20.78 -11.13
CA ILE A 210 -1.61 21.29 -11.26
C ILE A 210 -2.24 20.58 -12.44
N ASN A 211 -3.33 19.87 -12.19
CA ASN A 211 -4.06 19.14 -13.22
C ASN A 211 -5.02 20.05 -13.98
N ASP A 212 -5.55 19.57 -15.11
CA ASP A 212 -6.47 20.33 -15.98
C ASP A 212 -7.78 20.71 -15.28
N ASP A 213 -8.20 19.95 -14.28
CA ASP A 213 -9.36 20.24 -13.42
C ASP A 213 -9.09 21.27 -12.31
N GLY A 214 -7.87 21.81 -12.27
CA GLY A 214 -7.42 22.77 -11.25
C GLY A 214 -6.98 22.14 -9.93
N THR A 215 -6.99 20.81 -9.79
CA THR A 215 -6.47 20.17 -8.58
C THR A 215 -4.95 20.31 -8.50
N VAL A 216 -4.45 20.62 -7.31
CA VAL A 216 -3.03 20.68 -6.98
C VAL A 216 -2.67 19.39 -6.23
N VAL A 217 -1.73 18.64 -6.78
CA VAL A 217 -1.33 17.31 -6.28
C VAL A 217 0.15 17.32 -5.93
N GLY A 218 0.48 16.90 -4.71
CA GLY A 218 1.85 16.65 -4.28
C GLY A 218 2.28 15.22 -4.62
N ASN A 219 3.53 15.07 -5.10
CA ASN A 219 4.18 13.80 -5.36
C ASN A 219 5.24 13.56 -4.29
N TYR A 220 5.22 12.37 -3.67
CA TYR A 220 6.06 12.03 -2.53
C TYR A 220 7.08 10.96 -2.88
N SER A 221 8.20 10.92 -2.15
CA SER A 221 9.30 9.97 -2.38
C SER A 221 8.95 8.51 -2.12
N ASN A 222 7.82 8.25 -1.46
CA ASN A 222 7.24 6.91 -1.25
C ASN A 222 6.27 6.48 -2.37
N GLU A 223 6.32 7.16 -3.52
CA GLU A 223 5.44 6.91 -4.69
C GLU A 223 3.96 7.22 -4.44
N GLN A 224 3.64 7.87 -3.33
CA GLN A 224 2.29 8.31 -3.03
C GLN A 224 2.04 9.72 -3.54
N THR A 225 0.76 10.03 -3.78
CA THR A 225 0.28 11.37 -4.13
C THR A 225 -0.74 11.85 -3.11
N GLN A 226 -0.86 13.17 -2.95
CA GLN A 226 -1.81 13.77 -2.04
C GLN A 226 -2.41 15.04 -2.62
N LEU A 227 -3.72 15.21 -2.48
CA LEU A 227 -4.40 16.44 -2.85
C LEU A 227 -3.98 17.56 -1.88
N LEU A 228 -3.56 18.71 -2.43
CA LEU A 228 -3.12 19.89 -1.68
C LEU A 228 -4.14 21.03 -1.74
N GLY A 229 -5.02 21.04 -2.74
CA GLY A 229 -6.06 22.03 -2.95
C GLY A 229 -6.60 21.98 -4.37
N GLN A 230 -7.56 22.86 -4.67
CA GLN A 230 -8.09 23.03 -6.02
C GLN A 230 -8.25 24.51 -6.34
N ILE A 231 -7.68 24.94 -7.46
CA ILE A 231 -7.80 26.33 -7.93
C ILE A 231 -9.27 26.68 -8.16
N VAL A 232 -9.66 27.86 -7.74
CA VAL A 232 -11.00 28.43 -7.96
C VAL A 232 -10.92 29.70 -8.79
N LEU A 233 -11.87 29.88 -9.69
CA LEU A 233 -12.02 31.07 -10.53
C LEU A 233 -13.08 32.04 -9.94
#